data_29f4ac83bc1273fb5b4faae1ce920203
#
_entry.id   29f4ac83bc1273fb5b4faae1ce920203
#
_cell.length_a   1.000
_cell.length_b   1.000
_cell.length_c   1.000
_cell.angle_alpha   90.00
_cell.angle_beta   90.00
_cell.angle_gamma   90.00
#
_symmetry.space_group_name_H-M   'P 1'
#
loop_
_entity.id
_entity.type
_entity.pdbx_description
1 polymer ?
#
loop_
_entity_poly.entity_id
_entity_poly.type
_entity_poly.pdbx_seq_one_letter_code
_entity_poly.pdbx_strand_id
1 'polypeptide(L)'
;TIDTGSNGIIKFTTEGSERLRILSDGKVLIGHTSNIFSYKLAVFGTDGGNSGISASRFSNNTSPASLLLSKSRSATIGNYAVLQNNDEVGMIDFRGADGSDNMSKVAEIKASVDGTPGSNDMPGRLTFHTTADGASTTTERLRIHSNGNISIQTNDVGFSGAGTLRI
;
A
#
# COMPACT_ATOMS: atom_id res chain seq x y z
N THR A 1 -30.11 -7.74 -6.07
CA THR A 1 -30.45 -7.26 -7.43
C THR A 1 -29.17 -6.80 -8.12
N ILE A 2 -28.91 -7.28 -9.33
CA ILE A 2 -27.84 -6.77 -10.20
C ILE A 2 -28.53 -5.78 -11.15
N ASP A 3 -28.16 -4.50 -11.07
CA ASP A 3 -28.65 -3.45 -11.96
C ASP A 3 -27.51 -3.04 -12.90
N THR A 4 -27.75 -3.17 -14.20
CA THR A 4 -26.87 -2.69 -15.27
C THR A 4 -27.50 -1.40 -15.83
N GLY A 5 -27.34 -0.28 -15.08
CA GLY A 5 -27.83 1.03 -15.50
C GLY A 5 -27.24 1.48 -16.84
N SER A 6 -27.88 2.46 -17.47
CA SER A 6 -27.53 3.01 -18.80
C SER A 6 -26.08 3.52 -18.95
N ASN A 7 -25.35 3.65 -17.85
CA ASN A 7 -23.97 4.16 -17.80
C ASN A 7 -22.91 3.05 -17.63
N GLY A 8 -23.26 1.77 -17.86
CA GLY A 8 -22.32 0.65 -17.70
C GLY A 8 -21.88 0.38 -16.26
N ILE A 9 -22.68 0.75 -15.26
CA ILE A 9 -22.40 0.52 -13.84
C ILE A 9 -23.20 -0.70 -13.39
N ILE A 10 -22.54 -1.66 -12.72
CA ILE A 10 -23.17 -2.79 -12.03
C ILE A 10 -23.31 -2.41 -10.55
N LYS A 11 -24.51 -2.58 -9.98
CA LYS A 11 -24.81 -2.28 -8.58
C LYS A 11 -25.35 -3.49 -7.86
N PHE A 12 -24.93 -3.67 -6.61
CA PHE A 12 -25.47 -4.65 -5.67
C PHE A 12 -26.12 -3.90 -4.52
N THR A 13 -27.42 -4.17 -4.32
CA THR A 13 -28.22 -3.50 -3.29
C THR A 13 -28.82 -4.52 -2.33
N THR A 14 -28.88 -4.16 -1.05
CA THR A 14 -29.66 -4.89 -0.02
C THR A 14 -30.49 -3.88 0.75
N GLU A 15 -31.76 -4.23 1.00
CA GLU A 15 -32.72 -3.38 1.74
C GLU A 15 -32.78 -1.93 1.17
N GLY A 16 -32.78 -1.81 -0.17
CA GLY A 16 -32.82 -0.52 -0.86
C GLY A 16 -31.52 0.29 -0.82
N SER A 17 -30.50 -0.14 -0.09
CA SER A 17 -29.22 0.54 0.02
C SER A 17 -28.17 -0.13 -0.86
N GLU A 18 -27.40 0.68 -1.61
CA GLU A 18 -26.29 0.17 -2.40
C GLU A 18 -25.13 -0.22 -1.48
N ARG A 19 -24.57 -1.43 -1.68
CA ARG A 19 -23.47 -1.99 -0.89
C ARG A 19 -22.17 -2.08 -1.67
N LEU A 20 -22.27 -2.38 -2.98
CA LEU A 20 -21.12 -2.51 -3.87
C LEU A 20 -21.51 -2.03 -5.26
N ARG A 21 -20.57 -1.42 -5.97
CA ARG A 21 -20.69 -1.14 -7.41
C ARG A 21 -19.42 -1.44 -8.16
N ILE A 22 -19.56 -1.77 -9.43
CA ILE A 22 -18.48 -1.80 -10.42
C ILE A 22 -18.75 -0.67 -11.40
N LEU A 23 -17.83 0.29 -11.50
CA LEU A 23 -17.91 1.42 -12.41
C LEU A 23 -17.63 1.00 -13.86
N SER A 24 -17.99 1.82 -14.83
CA SER A 24 -17.76 1.56 -16.26
C SER A 24 -16.28 1.41 -16.63
N ASP A 25 -15.36 1.97 -15.84
CA ASP A 25 -13.89 1.81 -15.97
C ASP A 25 -13.33 0.59 -15.22
N GLY A 26 -14.20 -0.26 -14.68
CA GLY A 26 -13.89 -1.50 -13.98
C GLY A 26 -13.38 -1.32 -12.55
N LYS A 27 -13.56 -0.15 -11.92
CA LYS A 27 -13.26 0.04 -10.50
C LYS A 27 -14.39 -0.49 -9.63
N VAL A 28 -14.04 -1.10 -8.50
CA VAL A 28 -14.96 -1.70 -7.52
C VAL A 28 -14.99 -0.81 -6.28
N LEU A 29 -16.19 -0.35 -5.91
CA LEU A 29 -16.43 0.44 -4.71
C LEU A 29 -17.31 -0.32 -3.74
N ILE A 30 -16.94 -0.39 -2.47
CA ILE A 30 -17.71 -0.96 -1.37
C ILE A 30 -18.02 0.14 -0.38
N GLY A 31 -19.31 0.33 -0.07
CA GLY A 31 -19.77 1.29 0.93
C GLY A 31 -19.87 2.75 0.46
N HIS A 32 -19.56 3.07 -0.81
CA HIS A 32 -19.69 4.43 -1.35
C HIS A 32 -20.06 4.43 -2.83
N THR A 33 -20.68 5.51 -3.30
CA THR A 33 -21.17 5.64 -4.69
C THR A 33 -20.23 6.43 -5.60
N SER A 34 -19.25 7.14 -5.04
CA SER A 34 -18.28 7.95 -5.79
C SER A 34 -16.87 7.47 -5.53
N ASN A 35 -16.06 7.40 -6.59
CA ASN A 35 -14.64 7.07 -6.45
C ASN A 35 -13.85 8.35 -6.15
N ILE A 36 -13.46 8.50 -4.89
CA ILE A 36 -12.62 9.61 -4.44
C ILE A 36 -11.12 9.29 -4.56
N PHE A 37 -10.76 8.02 -4.82
CA PHE A 37 -9.40 7.56 -5.07
C PHE A 37 -9.29 6.90 -6.44
N SER A 38 -8.13 6.97 -7.08
CA SER A 38 -7.91 6.36 -8.41
C SER A 38 -7.62 4.85 -8.36
N TYR A 39 -7.87 4.17 -7.25
CA TYR A 39 -7.59 2.73 -7.10
C TYR A 39 -8.68 1.86 -7.71
N LYS A 40 -8.32 0.63 -8.14
CA LYS A 40 -9.24 -0.35 -8.72
C LYS A 40 -10.22 -0.93 -7.70
N LEU A 41 -9.83 -1.06 -6.42
CA LEU A 41 -10.68 -1.47 -5.31
C LEU A 41 -10.61 -0.41 -4.22
N ALA A 42 -11.74 0.09 -3.78
CA ALA A 42 -11.86 1.02 -2.67
C ALA A 42 -12.97 0.57 -1.71
N VAL A 43 -12.66 0.57 -0.41
CA VAL A 43 -13.59 0.24 0.68
C VAL A 43 -13.77 1.48 1.54
N PHE A 44 -15.02 1.91 1.73
CA PHE A 44 -15.38 3.09 2.48
C PHE A 44 -16.30 2.73 3.63
N GLY A 45 -16.09 3.35 4.78
CA GLY A 45 -16.93 3.21 5.96
C GLY A 45 -16.77 4.39 6.89
N THR A 46 -17.72 4.54 7.81
CA THR A 46 -17.74 5.61 8.82
C THR A 46 -17.29 5.13 10.20
N ASP A 47 -17.02 3.83 10.32
CA ASP A 47 -16.50 3.21 11.53
C ASP A 47 -15.47 2.12 11.21
N GLY A 48 -14.73 1.66 12.23
CA GLY A 48 -13.63 0.72 12.04
C GLY A 48 -14.04 -0.65 11.50
N GLY A 49 -15.28 -1.10 11.71
CA GLY A 49 -15.79 -2.38 11.19
C GLY A 49 -16.18 -2.31 9.72
N ASN A 50 -16.60 -1.13 9.25
CA ASN A 50 -17.14 -0.94 7.90
C ASN A 50 -16.09 -0.54 6.85
N SER A 51 -14.85 -0.22 7.26
CA SER A 51 -13.75 0.19 6.36
C SER A 51 -12.55 -0.76 6.38
N GLY A 52 -12.65 -1.88 7.09
CA GLY A 52 -11.57 -2.86 7.21
C GLY A 52 -11.52 -3.87 6.06
N ILE A 53 -10.32 -4.34 5.75
CA ILE A 53 -10.06 -5.48 4.87
C ILE A 53 -9.43 -6.58 5.71
N SER A 54 -10.02 -7.78 5.74
CA SER A 54 -9.50 -8.93 6.48
C SER A 54 -9.12 -10.05 5.53
N ALA A 55 -7.92 -10.60 5.71
CA ALA A 55 -7.49 -11.85 5.10
C ALA A 55 -7.16 -12.83 6.24
N SER A 56 -8.05 -13.78 6.53
CA SER A 56 -7.90 -14.73 7.64
C SER A 56 -7.80 -16.17 7.10
N ARG A 57 -6.85 -16.93 7.62
CA ARG A 57 -6.66 -18.35 7.31
C ARG A 57 -6.85 -19.21 8.55
N PHE A 58 -7.71 -20.20 8.43
CA PHE A 58 -7.95 -21.23 9.46
C PHE A 58 -7.32 -22.55 8.98
N SER A 59 -6.21 -22.95 9.58
CA SER A 59 -5.46 -24.15 9.19
C SER A 59 -4.54 -24.59 10.33
N ASN A 60 -4.31 -25.89 10.48
CA ASN A 60 -3.40 -26.44 11.48
C ASN A 60 -1.95 -26.58 10.99
N ASN A 61 -1.59 -25.92 9.90
CA ASN A 61 -0.22 -25.89 9.38
C ASN A 61 0.44 -24.52 9.57
N THR A 62 1.74 -24.40 9.24
CA THR A 62 2.56 -23.20 9.46
C THR A 62 2.38 -22.08 8.42
N SER A 63 1.57 -22.28 7.38
CA SER A 63 1.41 -21.28 6.31
C SER A 63 0.54 -20.10 6.77
N PRO A 64 0.90 -18.83 6.45
CA PRO A 64 0.16 -17.63 6.85
C PRO A 64 -1.02 -17.32 5.91
N ALA A 65 -1.89 -16.41 6.32
CA ALA A 65 -2.61 -15.55 5.39
C ALA A 65 -1.62 -14.51 4.83
N SER A 66 -1.81 -14.02 3.60
CA SER A 66 -0.85 -13.13 2.96
C SER A 66 -1.52 -12.03 2.14
N LEU A 67 -0.87 -10.85 2.09
CA LEU A 67 -1.10 -9.80 1.11
C LEU A 67 0.11 -9.80 0.17
N LEU A 68 -0.12 -10.08 -1.13
CA LEU A 68 0.95 -10.10 -2.13
C LEU A 68 0.95 -8.77 -2.91
N LEU A 69 2.07 -8.05 -2.83
CA LEU A 69 2.37 -6.92 -3.70
C LEU A 69 3.54 -7.32 -4.61
N SER A 70 3.35 -7.26 -5.92
CA SER A 70 4.36 -7.68 -6.89
C SER A 70 4.42 -6.73 -8.08
N LYS A 71 5.59 -6.66 -8.73
CA LYS A 71 5.84 -5.81 -9.90
C LYS A 71 6.61 -6.57 -10.97
N SER A 72 6.32 -6.26 -12.22
CA SER A 72 7.13 -6.58 -13.41
C SER A 72 7.36 -5.28 -14.18
N ARG A 73 8.46 -5.16 -14.91
CA ARG A 73 8.70 -4.05 -15.85
C ARG A 73 7.98 -4.23 -17.19
N SER A 74 7.27 -5.35 -17.39
CA SER A 74 6.45 -5.56 -18.57
C SER A 74 5.17 -4.72 -18.53
N ALA A 75 4.81 -4.12 -19.66
CA ALA A 75 3.50 -3.48 -19.85
C ALA A 75 2.39 -4.52 -20.15
N THR A 76 2.74 -5.77 -20.40
CA THR A 76 1.78 -6.86 -20.71
C THR A 76 1.59 -7.73 -19.48
N ILE A 77 0.35 -7.90 -19.03
CA ILE A 77 -0.01 -8.81 -17.94
C ILE A 77 0.39 -10.24 -18.31
N GLY A 78 1.03 -10.94 -17.36
CA GLY A 78 1.53 -12.30 -17.54
C GLY A 78 2.96 -12.39 -18.09
N ASN A 79 3.57 -11.28 -18.51
CA ASN A 79 4.98 -11.23 -18.88
C ASN A 79 5.85 -10.79 -17.69
N TYR A 80 7.03 -11.39 -17.57
CA TYR A 80 7.94 -11.23 -16.43
C TYR A 80 9.23 -10.55 -16.88
N ALA A 81 9.19 -9.23 -17.07
CA ALA A 81 10.39 -8.43 -17.32
C ALA A 81 11.13 -8.16 -16.02
N VAL A 82 12.45 -8.37 -16.03
CA VAL A 82 13.31 -8.21 -14.85
C VAL A 82 13.27 -6.77 -14.33
N LEU A 83 13.24 -6.63 -13.00
CA LEU A 83 13.35 -5.35 -12.31
C LEU A 83 14.79 -4.81 -12.36
N GLN A 84 14.97 -3.57 -12.03
CA GLN A 84 16.26 -2.90 -11.94
C GLN A 84 16.48 -2.38 -10.52
N ASN A 85 17.74 -2.08 -10.20
CA ASN A 85 18.09 -1.43 -8.94
C ASN A 85 17.25 -0.16 -8.73
N ASN A 86 16.75 0.03 -7.51
CA ASN A 86 15.85 1.10 -7.09
C ASN A 86 14.39 1.00 -7.61
N ASP A 87 13.99 -0.05 -8.31
CA ASP A 87 12.57 -0.26 -8.58
C ASP A 87 11.80 -0.45 -7.28
N GLU A 88 10.73 0.30 -7.08
CA GLU A 88 9.78 0.07 -6.00
C GLU A 88 8.87 -1.11 -6.38
N VAL A 89 8.80 -2.14 -5.51
CA VAL A 89 8.03 -3.37 -5.74
C VAL A 89 6.63 -3.27 -5.18
N GLY A 90 6.52 -2.71 -3.98
CA GLY A 90 5.26 -2.53 -3.28
C GLY A 90 5.35 -1.51 -2.16
N MET A 91 4.20 -0.96 -1.78
CA MET A 91 4.11 0.09 -0.77
C MET A 91 2.82 -0.05 0.04
N ILE A 92 2.92 0.22 1.34
CA ILE A 92 1.79 0.53 2.21
C ILE A 92 1.86 2.03 2.50
N ASP A 93 0.83 2.78 2.10
CA ASP A 93 0.78 4.24 2.17
C ASP A 93 -0.29 4.67 3.19
N PHE A 94 0.11 5.42 4.19
CA PHE A 94 -0.77 5.98 5.22
C PHE A 94 -1.01 7.46 4.92
N ARG A 95 -2.27 7.83 4.75
CA ARG A 95 -2.69 9.19 4.42
C ARG A 95 -3.74 9.70 5.38
N GLY A 96 -3.80 11.01 5.54
CA GLY A 96 -4.77 11.71 6.38
C GLY A 96 -5.40 12.89 5.67
N ALA A 97 -6.57 13.31 6.16
CA ALA A 97 -7.22 14.52 5.71
C ALA A 97 -6.58 15.76 6.34
N ASP A 98 -6.28 16.77 5.54
CA ASP A 98 -5.73 18.05 5.96
C ASP A 98 -6.76 19.20 5.95
N GLY A 99 -8.03 18.85 5.68
CA GLY A 99 -9.14 19.81 5.53
C GLY A 99 -9.46 20.15 4.08
N SER A 100 -8.57 19.83 3.12
CA SER A 100 -8.81 20.00 1.69
C SER A 100 -9.16 18.66 1.03
N ASP A 101 -8.40 17.62 1.34
CA ASP A 101 -8.65 16.24 0.90
C ASP A 101 -8.07 15.25 1.93
N ASN A 102 -8.05 13.96 1.62
CA ASN A 102 -7.42 12.91 2.44
C ASN A 102 -6.22 12.26 1.73
N MET A 103 -5.45 13.05 0.98
CA MET A 103 -4.30 12.59 0.21
C MET A 103 -2.95 12.98 0.81
N SER A 104 -2.95 13.72 1.94
CA SER A 104 -1.73 14.13 2.63
C SER A 104 -1.01 12.95 3.25
N LYS A 105 0.25 12.77 2.88
CA LYS A 105 1.06 11.64 3.34
C LYS A 105 1.45 11.78 4.80
N VAL A 106 1.24 10.73 5.58
CA VAL A 106 1.63 10.62 7.00
C VAL A 106 2.86 9.73 7.14
N ALA A 107 2.82 8.53 6.54
CA ALA A 107 3.91 7.56 6.59
C ALA A 107 3.83 6.59 5.40
N GLU A 108 4.94 5.90 5.12
CA GLU A 108 5.01 4.85 4.10
C GLU A 108 5.92 3.71 4.56
N ILE A 109 5.57 2.47 4.16
CA ILE A 109 6.45 1.31 4.22
C ILE A 109 6.66 0.84 2.78
N LYS A 110 7.92 0.77 2.32
CA LYS A 110 8.25 0.43 0.92
C LYS A 110 9.21 -0.74 0.83
N ALA A 111 8.96 -1.65 -0.12
CA ALA A 111 9.90 -2.64 -0.56
C ALA A 111 10.46 -2.22 -1.94
N SER A 112 11.78 -2.21 -2.09
CA SER A 112 12.46 -1.83 -3.32
C SER A 112 13.64 -2.77 -3.62
N VAL A 113 14.02 -2.82 -4.88
CA VAL A 113 15.22 -3.56 -5.32
C VAL A 113 16.48 -2.82 -4.83
N ASP A 114 17.42 -3.56 -4.23
CA ASP A 114 18.65 -3.05 -3.60
C ASP A 114 19.91 -3.73 -4.17
N GLY A 115 20.05 -3.68 -5.48
CA GLY A 115 21.16 -4.30 -6.20
C GLY A 115 20.77 -4.68 -7.62
N THR A 116 21.51 -5.61 -8.22
CA THR A 116 21.24 -6.11 -9.57
C THR A 116 20.49 -7.44 -9.48
N PRO A 117 19.19 -7.51 -9.87
CA PRO A 117 18.45 -8.76 -9.91
C PRO A 117 19.02 -9.77 -10.92
N GLY A 118 18.87 -11.06 -10.61
CA GLY A 118 19.22 -12.19 -11.46
C GLY A 118 18.15 -13.28 -11.45
N SER A 119 18.45 -14.41 -12.08
CA SER A 119 17.55 -15.56 -12.05
C SER A 119 17.45 -16.12 -10.64
N ASN A 120 16.24 -16.14 -10.06
CA ASN A 120 15.99 -16.51 -8.66
C ASN A 120 16.78 -15.68 -7.62
N ASP A 121 17.20 -14.48 -8.00
CA ASP A 121 17.94 -13.54 -7.18
C ASP A 121 17.25 -12.16 -7.26
N MET A 122 16.74 -11.67 -6.12
CA MET A 122 16.04 -10.41 -6.01
C MET A 122 16.50 -9.70 -4.73
N PRO A 123 17.67 -9.02 -4.76
CA PRO A 123 18.14 -8.28 -3.61
C PRO A 123 17.15 -7.17 -3.28
N GLY A 124 16.67 -7.12 -2.04
CA GLY A 124 15.61 -6.21 -1.62
C GLY A 124 15.98 -5.40 -0.39
N ARG A 125 15.44 -4.18 -0.30
CA ARG A 125 15.45 -3.36 0.91
C ARG A 125 14.02 -3.05 1.35
N LEU A 126 13.84 -2.91 2.66
CA LEU A 126 12.61 -2.40 3.25
C LEU A 126 12.89 -1.06 3.90
N THR A 127 12.06 -0.05 3.62
CA THR A 127 12.23 1.30 4.15
C THR A 127 10.96 1.79 4.83
N PHE A 128 11.13 2.57 5.91
CA PHE A 128 10.06 3.20 6.68
C PHE A 128 10.25 4.70 6.62
N HIS A 129 9.17 5.40 6.29
CA HIS A 129 9.17 6.84 6.07
C HIS A 129 8.11 7.52 6.92
N THR A 130 8.36 8.74 7.36
CA THR A 130 7.37 9.62 8.02
C THR A 130 7.47 11.04 7.49
N THR A 131 6.37 11.79 7.57
CA THR A 131 6.33 13.22 7.24
C THR A 131 6.67 14.03 8.49
N ALA A 132 7.59 14.97 8.37
CA ALA A 132 7.89 15.92 9.44
C ALA A 132 6.82 17.02 9.49
N ASP A 133 6.71 17.68 10.65
CA ASP A 133 5.84 18.86 10.79
C ASP A 133 6.25 19.94 9.77
N GLY A 134 5.26 20.53 9.10
CA GLY A 134 5.46 21.51 8.02
C GLY A 134 5.89 20.93 6.67
N ALA A 135 6.11 19.62 6.53
CA ALA A 135 6.48 18.98 5.27
C ALA A 135 5.27 18.39 4.54
N SER A 136 5.34 18.33 3.20
CA SER A 136 4.31 17.70 2.34
C SER A 136 4.70 16.32 1.83
N THR A 137 5.93 15.85 2.09
CA THR A 137 6.47 14.58 1.63
C THR A 137 7.11 13.80 2.76
N THR A 138 7.10 12.47 2.64
CA THR A 138 7.75 11.58 3.60
C THR A 138 9.27 11.62 3.45
N THR A 139 9.98 11.44 4.57
CA THR A 139 11.44 11.25 4.64
C THR A 139 11.72 9.86 5.18
N GLU A 140 12.69 9.14 4.60
CA GLU A 140 13.15 7.85 5.11
C GLU A 140 13.71 8.03 6.53
N ARG A 141 13.30 7.14 7.44
CA ARG A 141 13.74 7.12 8.84
C ARG A 141 14.51 5.86 9.20
N LEU A 142 14.12 4.73 8.59
CA LEU A 142 14.76 3.43 8.83
C LEU A 142 14.82 2.64 7.53
N ARG A 143 15.93 1.93 7.34
CA ARG A 143 16.15 1.02 6.21
C ARG A 143 16.73 -0.30 6.71
N ILE A 144 16.22 -1.39 6.18
CA ILE A 144 16.85 -2.71 6.23
C ILE A 144 17.37 -3.00 4.82
N HIS A 145 18.68 -3.13 4.69
CA HIS A 145 19.39 -3.37 3.43
C HIS A 145 19.32 -4.85 2.99
N SER A 146 19.61 -5.12 1.73
CA SER A 146 19.66 -6.49 1.18
C SER A 146 20.67 -7.41 1.87
N ASN A 147 21.72 -6.86 2.49
CA ASN A 147 22.71 -7.58 3.27
C ASN A 147 22.34 -7.74 4.76
N GLY A 148 21.14 -7.32 5.17
CA GLY A 148 20.65 -7.38 6.54
C GLY A 148 21.10 -6.22 7.45
N ASN A 149 21.93 -5.30 6.98
CA ASN A 149 22.31 -4.12 7.75
C ASN A 149 21.11 -3.19 7.95
N ILE A 150 21.05 -2.52 9.11
CA ILE A 150 20.00 -1.55 9.44
C ILE A 150 20.62 -0.16 9.51
N SER A 151 20.01 0.78 8.79
CA SER A 151 20.33 2.22 8.86
C SER A 151 19.16 2.97 9.49
N ILE A 152 19.44 3.80 10.48
CA ILE A 152 18.48 4.72 11.10
C ILE A 152 18.93 6.13 10.74
N GLN A 153 18.07 6.89 10.07
CA GLN A 153 18.34 8.28 9.74
C GLN A 153 17.89 9.18 10.91
N THR A 154 18.85 9.73 11.61
CA THR A 154 18.61 10.66 12.72
C THR A 154 18.86 12.09 12.22
N ASN A 155 17.87 12.69 11.58
CA ASN A 155 17.90 14.14 11.32
C ASN A 155 17.33 14.94 12.51
N ASP A 156 17.00 14.28 13.60
CA ASP A 156 16.43 14.93 14.76
C ASP A 156 17.52 15.17 15.82
N VAL A 157 17.67 16.44 16.20
CA VAL A 157 18.58 16.95 17.24
C VAL A 157 18.28 16.41 18.66
N GLY A 158 17.50 15.36 18.79
CA GLY A 158 17.15 14.72 20.07
C GLY A 158 18.10 13.62 20.55
N PHE A 159 19.00 13.12 19.69
CA PHE A 159 20.11 12.23 20.07
C PHE A 159 21.45 12.98 20.08
N SER A 160 21.53 14.03 20.88
CA SER A 160 22.83 14.62 21.24
C SER A 160 23.52 13.74 22.31
N GLY A 161 24.07 12.67 21.86
CA GLY A 161 24.88 11.76 22.65
C GLY A 161 25.21 10.55 21.79
N ALA A 162 26.45 10.15 21.74
CA ALA A 162 26.91 8.92 21.08
C ALA A 162 26.22 7.70 21.70
N GLY A 163 24.94 7.54 21.44
CA GLY A 163 24.14 6.38 21.81
C GLY A 163 24.36 5.29 20.78
N THR A 164 25.33 4.44 21.00
CA THR A 164 25.44 3.18 20.28
C THR A 164 24.22 2.35 20.64
N LEU A 165 23.31 2.12 19.67
CA LEU A 165 22.32 1.07 19.80
C LEU A 165 23.08 -0.26 19.90
N ARG A 166 23.25 -0.78 21.09
CA ARG A 166 23.73 -2.15 21.30
C ARG A 166 22.51 -3.07 21.15
N ILE A 167 22.52 -3.86 20.09
CA ILE A 167 21.64 -5.02 19.91
C ILE A 167 22.28 -6.18 20.67
#